data_a33ac6f8c302d24c8f0e5d0066609c95
#
_entry.id   a33ac6f8c302d24c8f0e5d0066609c95
#
_cell.length_a   1.000
_cell.length_b   1.000
_cell.length_c   1.000
_cell.angle_alpha   90.00
_cell.angle_beta   90.00
_cell.angle_gamma   90.00
#
_symmetry.space_group_name_H-M   'P 1'
#
loop_
_entity.id
_entity.type
_entity.pdbx_description
1 polymer ?
#
loop_
_entity_poly.entity_id
_entity_poly.type
_entity_poly.pdbx_seq_one_letter_code
_entity_poly.pdbx_strand_id
1 'polypeptide(L)'
;MKETAKTTAKTRKAPKKPVGYQPRFSELDQYLFGQATHYDIFRKMGAHLDKKDGKVGAWFTVWAPHAAEVSVIGEFNGWDAHANVMRKVGEDGVYEVFIPGVTEGMMYKYYIRTPDGRELYKADPYAFASEKRPGTASKVAEIEGYRWGDSEWLTNRKKFDVQKSALSIYEVHPGSWMKHPWSESNPDGFYNYVQFAHSLADYVKKMGYTHVELMGIAEHPFDGSWGYQVTGYYAPTSRYGTPKEFKYLVDYLHKNKIGVILDWVPAHFPKDAHGLADFDGQPLYEYCLLYTSPS
;
A
#
# COMPACT_ATOMS: atom_id res chain seq x y z
N MET A 1 74.10 -20.51 -11.90
CA MET A 1 72.98 -20.96 -11.06
C MET A 1 72.42 -19.76 -10.35
N LYS A 2 71.23 -19.29 -10.74
CA LYS A 2 70.53 -18.16 -10.13
C LYS A 2 69.25 -18.74 -9.51
N GLU A 3 69.18 -18.69 -8.21
CA GLU A 3 68.05 -19.12 -7.42
C GLU A 3 67.01 -18.03 -7.40
N THR A 4 65.80 -18.35 -7.88
CA THR A 4 64.62 -17.43 -7.92
C THR A 4 63.78 -17.66 -6.66
N ALA A 5 63.82 -16.69 -5.77
CA ALA A 5 62.96 -16.65 -4.56
C ALA A 5 61.48 -16.39 -4.96
N LYS A 6 60.61 -17.35 -4.65
CA LYS A 6 59.16 -17.21 -4.75
C LYS A 6 58.61 -16.43 -3.54
N THR A 7 58.17 -15.19 -3.78
CA THR A 7 57.47 -14.37 -2.78
C THR A 7 55.99 -14.80 -2.75
N THR A 8 55.57 -15.47 -1.68
CA THR A 8 54.17 -15.79 -1.42
C THR A 8 53.40 -14.54 -0.93
N ALA A 9 52.56 -13.99 -1.78
CA ALA A 9 51.67 -12.90 -1.41
C ALA A 9 50.60 -13.41 -0.41
N LYS A 10 50.68 -12.96 0.84
CA LYS A 10 49.61 -13.13 1.82
C LYS A 10 48.42 -12.30 1.43
N THR A 11 47.33 -12.91 0.98
CA THR A 11 46.01 -12.28 0.78
C THR A 11 45.51 -11.70 2.13
N ARG A 12 45.53 -10.40 2.28
CA ARG A 12 44.88 -9.67 3.36
C ARG A 12 43.38 -9.91 3.27
N LYS A 13 42.81 -10.66 4.23
CA LYS A 13 41.35 -10.71 4.43
C LYS A 13 40.86 -9.31 4.72
N ALA A 14 39.87 -8.82 3.93
CA ALA A 14 39.20 -7.57 4.20
C ALA A 14 38.62 -7.56 5.62
N PRO A 15 38.67 -6.44 6.34
CA PRO A 15 38.11 -6.36 7.69
C PRO A 15 36.60 -6.70 7.63
N LYS A 16 36.17 -7.64 8.50
CA LYS A 16 34.74 -7.90 8.68
C LYS A 16 34.11 -6.58 9.16
N LYS A 17 33.15 -6.04 8.38
CA LYS A 17 32.31 -4.93 8.85
C LYS A 17 31.70 -5.34 10.20
N PRO A 18 31.56 -4.44 11.17
CA PRO A 18 30.90 -4.74 12.43
C PRO A 18 29.49 -5.26 12.13
N VAL A 19 29.06 -6.26 12.92
CA VAL A 19 27.69 -6.81 12.86
C VAL A 19 26.75 -5.70 13.35
N GLY A 20 26.44 -4.75 12.47
CA GLY A 20 25.52 -3.66 12.70
C GLY A 20 24.13 -4.01 12.15
N TYR A 21 23.14 -3.24 12.56
CA TYR A 21 21.81 -3.26 12.00
C TYR A 21 21.86 -3.30 10.46
N GLN A 22 21.22 -4.30 9.87
CA GLN A 22 21.09 -4.44 8.43
C GLN A 22 19.68 -3.98 8.07
N PRO A 23 19.51 -2.78 7.46
CA PRO A 23 18.21 -2.32 7.05
C PRO A 23 17.67 -3.15 5.89
N ARG A 24 16.35 -3.37 5.87
CA ARG A 24 15.66 -3.93 4.72
C ARG A 24 15.62 -2.93 3.57
N PHE A 25 15.51 -1.64 3.90
CA PHE A 25 15.63 -0.53 2.97
C PHE A 25 17.12 -0.31 2.66
N SER A 26 17.59 -0.94 1.59
CA SER A 26 19.02 -1.04 1.24
C SER A 26 19.59 0.28 0.71
N GLU A 27 20.93 0.37 0.55
CA GLU A 27 21.60 1.52 -0.09
C GLU A 27 21.09 1.77 -1.51
N LEU A 28 20.76 0.70 -2.28
CA LEU A 28 20.15 0.84 -3.60
C LEU A 28 18.73 1.42 -3.51
N ASP A 29 17.93 0.95 -2.55
CA ASP A 29 16.59 1.49 -2.35
C ASP A 29 16.64 2.99 -1.99
N GLN A 30 17.58 3.40 -1.12
CA GLN A 30 17.80 4.81 -0.77
C GLN A 30 18.18 5.64 -2.00
N TYR A 31 19.13 5.16 -2.81
CA TYR A 31 19.54 5.83 -4.03
C TYR A 31 18.37 6.00 -5.00
N LEU A 32 17.64 4.94 -5.29
CA LEU A 32 16.50 4.99 -6.21
C LEU A 32 15.36 5.87 -5.69
N PHE A 33 15.13 5.85 -4.37
CA PHE A 33 14.13 6.69 -3.73
C PHE A 33 14.51 8.17 -3.83
N GLY A 34 15.75 8.53 -3.51
CA GLY A 34 16.25 9.91 -3.63
C GLY A 34 16.25 10.44 -5.08
N GLN A 35 16.31 9.54 -6.09
CA GLN A 35 16.18 9.89 -7.51
C GLN A 35 14.73 9.89 -8.01
N ALA A 36 13.74 9.59 -7.17
CA ALA A 36 12.34 9.39 -7.54
C ALA A 36 12.12 8.34 -8.66
N THR A 37 13.00 7.33 -8.73
CA THR A 37 12.96 6.26 -9.75
C THR A 37 12.72 4.87 -9.17
N HIS A 38 12.34 4.77 -7.91
CA HIS A 38 12.03 3.51 -7.25
C HIS A 38 10.60 3.07 -7.54
N TYR A 39 10.32 2.56 -8.75
CA TYR A 39 8.97 2.17 -9.19
C TYR A 39 8.35 1.01 -8.39
N ASP A 40 9.16 0.18 -7.73
CA ASP A 40 8.71 -0.90 -6.85
C ASP A 40 8.76 -0.54 -5.36
N ILE A 41 8.71 0.76 -5.03
CA ILE A 41 8.85 1.27 -3.66
C ILE A 41 7.83 0.66 -2.69
N PHE A 42 6.63 0.31 -3.18
CA PHE A 42 5.57 -0.34 -2.39
C PHE A 42 6.00 -1.70 -1.81
N ARG A 43 7.04 -2.34 -2.36
CA ARG A 43 7.61 -3.59 -1.82
C ARG A 43 8.53 -3.35 -0.62
N LYS A 44 8.84 -2.10 -0.35
CA LYS A 44 9.74 -1.67 0.73
C LYS A 44 9.04 -0.84 1.79
N MET A 45 8.27 0.16 1.39
CA MET A 45 7.48 1.00 2.28
C MET A 45 6.24 0.25 2.77
N GLY A 46 5.75 0.65 3.94
CA GLY A 46 4.61 0.02 4.59
C GLY A 46 4.99 -1.16 5.48
N ALA A 47 4.00 -1.99 5.79
CA ALA A 47 4.15 -3.19 6.62
C ALA A 47 4.32 -4.44 5.75
N HIS A 48 5.41 -5.19 5.98
CA HIS A 48 5.71 -6.43 5.24
C HIS A 48 6.04 -7.57 6.18
N LEU A 49 5.28 -8.65 6.10
CA LEU A 49 5.56 -9.88 6.82
C LEU A 49 6.87 -10.50 6.33
N ASP A 50 7.73 -10.89 7.27
CA ASP A 50 9.05 -11.44 6.97
C ASP A 50 9.60 -12.22 8.17
N LYS A 51 10.79 -12.76 7.98
CA LYS A 51 11.55 -13.45 9.02
C LYS A 51 12.92 -12.81 9.18
N LYS A 52 13.24 -12.36 10.41
CA LYS A 52 14.54 -11.81 10.78
C LYS A 52 15.12 -12.57 11.96
N ASP A 53 16.38 -13.00 11.86
CA ASP A 53 17.11 -13.72 12.92
C ASP A 53 16.32 -14.91 13.50
N GLY A 54 15.62 -15.64 12.61
CA GLY A 54 14.80 -16.79 12.97
C GLY A 54 13.42 -16.46 13.53
N LYS A 55 13.09 -15.21 13.79
CA LYS A 55 11.79 -14.74 14.30
C LYS A 55 10.90 -14.27 13.18
N VAL A 56 9.66 -14.76 13.14
CA VAL A 56 8.60 -14.26 12.24
C VAL A 56 8.04 -12.96 12.82
N GLY A 57 7.73 -12.00 11.95
CA GLY A 57 7.20 -10.69 12.32
C GLY A 57 6.96 -9.83 11.09
N ALA A 58 7.01 -8.52 11.25
CA ALA A 58 6.88 -7.58 10.14
C ALA A 58 7.93 -6.47 10.18
N TRP A 59 8.38 -6.08 9.02
CA TRP A 59 9.06 -4.83 8.79
C TRP A 59 8.04 -3.71 8.60
N PHE A 60 8.32 -2.57 9.21
CA PHE A 60 7.57 -1.33 9.00
C PHE A 60 8.55 -0.28 8.49
N THR A 61 8.20 0.37 7.39
CA THR A 61 9.03 1.39 6.75
C THR A 61 8.16 2.57 6.35
N VAL A 62 8.55 3.79 6.73
CA VAL A 62 7.79 5.01 6.45
C VAL A 62 8.71 6.18 6.13
N TRP A 63 8.25 7.07 5.28
CA TRP A 63 8.92 8.34 4.97
C TRP A 63 8.29 9.47 5.77
N ALA A 64 9.10 10.10 6.64
CA ALA A 64 8.69 11.20 7.50
C ALA A 64 9.89 12.15 7.75
N PRO A 65 10.35 12.89 6.74
CA PRO A 65 11.61 13.64 6.78
C PRO A 65 11.65 14.75 7.83
N HIS A 66 10.49 15.29 8.20
CA HIS A 66 10.39 16.38 9.18
C HIS A 66 10.12 15.88 10.61
N ALA A 67 9.97 14.56 10.81
CA ALA A 67 9.73 13.99 12.13
C ALA A 67 10.96 14.09 13.05
N ALA A 68 10.74 14.42 14.32
CA ALA A 68 11.74 14.29 15.36
C ALA A 68 11.88 12.84 15.84
N GLU A 69 10.77 12.09 15.87
CA GLU A 69 10.71 10.68 16.25
C GLU A 69 9.54 10.01 15.56
N VAL A 70 9.74 8.75 15.19
CA VAL A 70 8.69 7.90 14.62
C VAL A 70 8.65 6.57 15.36
N SER A 71 7.46 6.11 15.71
CA SER A 71 7.23 4.79 16.31
C SER A 71 6.09 4.06 15.60
N VAL A 72 6.07 2.73 15.68
CA VAL A 72 4.92 1.93 15.27
C VAL A 72 4.13 1.53 16.51
N ILE A 73 2.84 1.84 16.51
CA ILE A 73 1.89 1.47 17.54
C ILE A 73 0.83 0.55 16.98
N GLY A 74 0.35 -0.41 17.76
CA GLY A 74 -0.64 -1.36 17.30
C GLY A 74 -1.03 -2.39 18.35
N GLU A 75 -1.83 -3.36 17.94
CA GLU A 75 -2.31 -4.44 18.81
C GLU A 75 -1.15 -5.25 19.44
N PHE A 76 -0.04 -5.38 18.71
CA PHE A 76 1.16 -6.13 19.15
C PHE A 76 1.94 -5.47 20.29
N ASN A 77 1.68 -4.21 20.61
CA ASN A 77 2.37 -3.49 21.70
C ASN A 77 1.42 -2.68 22.58
N GLY A 78 0.10 -2.98 22.53
CA GLY A 78 -0.90 -2.25 23.31
C GLY A 78 -1.03 -0.76 22.95
N TRP A 79 -0.66 -0.39 21.71
CA TRP A 79 -0.68 1.00 21.22
C TRP A 79 0.28 1.95 21.94
N ASP A 80 1.36 1.40 22.51
CA ASP A 80 2.37 2.17 23.24
C ASP A 80 3.31 2.91 22.24
N ALA A 81 3.30 4.23 22.30
CA ALA A 81 4.10 5.11 21.46
C ALA A 81 5.63 4.95 21.66
N HIS A 82 6.06 4.37 22.77
CA HIS A 82 7.47 4.25 23.15
C HIS A 82 8.03 2.83 22.98
N ALA A 83 7.18 1.85 22.72
CA ALA A 83 7.59 0.44 22.67
C ALA A 83 8.40 0.07 21.41
N ASN A 84 8.08 0.66 20.26
CA ASN A 84 8.68 0.31 18.97
C ASN A 84 9.13 1.56 18.20
N VAL A 85 10.12 2.26 18.76
CA VAL A 85 10.74 3.41 18.10
C VAL A 85 11.51 2.96 16.86
N MET A 86 11.27 3.62 15.75
CA MET A 86 11.88 3.33 14.46
C MET A 86 13.27 3.97 14.33
N ARG A 87 14.12 3.36 13.52
CA ARG A 87 15.44 3.89 13.20
C ARG A 87 15.43 4.60 11.86
N LYS A 88 16.04 5.77 11.82
CA LYS A 88 16.29 6.48 10.56
C LYS A 88 17.28 5.69 9.70
N VAL A 89 16.96 5.53 8.41
CA VAL A 89 17.76 4.83 7.40
C VAL A 89 18.21 5.85 6.35
N GLY A 90 19.50 6.07 6.25
CA GLY A 90 20.05 7.12 5.37
C GLY A 90 19.68 8.53 5.80
N GLU A 91 19.74 9.47 4.86
CA GLU A 91 19.50 10.90 5.11
C GLU A 91 18.15 11.40 4.58
N ASP A 92 17.45 10.60 3.76
CA ASP A 92 16.22 11.00 3.05
C ASP A 92 14.96 11.01 3.92
N GLY A 93 15.10 10.77 5.25
CA GLY A 93 13.98 10.80 6.19
C GLY A 93 13.13 9.53 6.19
N VAL A 94 13.68 8.41 5.76
CA VAL A 94 13.06 7.10 5.87
C VAL A 94 13.33 6.50 7.25
N TYR A 95 12.29 5.94 7.87
CA TYR A 95 12.38 5.24 9.16
C TYR A 95 11.96 3.77 8.99
N GLU A 96 12.63 2.88 9.71
CA GLU A 96 12.40 1.44 9.61
C GLU A 96 12.53 0.72 10.96
N VAL A 97 11.69 -0.31 11.18
CA VAL A 97 11.81 -1.23 12.32
C VAL A 97 11.28 -2.61 11.95
N PHE A 98 11.90 -3.66 12.50
CA PHE A 98 11.36 -5.02 12.48
C PHE A 98 10.74 -5.34 13.85
N ILE A 99 9.50 -5.79 13.86
CA ILE A 99 8.77 -6.15 15.07
C ILE A 99 8.42 -7.63 15.01
N PRO A 100 9.03 -8.47 15.89
CA PRO A 100 8.72 -9.90 15.95
C PRO A 100 7.32 -10.14 16.53
N GLY A 101 6.67 -11.24 16.10
CA GLY A 101 5.35 -11.64 16.58
C GLY A 101 4.17 -10.95 15.88
N VAL A 102 4.43 -9.99 15.00
CA VAL A 102 3.39 -9.37 14.18
C VAL A 102 2.89 -10.38 13.14
N THR A 103 1.57 -10.45 12.98
CA THR A 103 0.89 -11.35 12.04
C THR A 103 -0.08 -10.59 11.14
N GLU A 104 -0.53 -11.25 10.07
CA GLU A 104 -1.55 -10.71 9.17
C GLU A 104 -2.83 -10.36 9.92
N GLY A 105 -3.43 -9.24 9.55
CA GLY A 105 -4.68 -8.73 10.13
C GLY A 105 -4.50 -7.80 11.33
N MET A 106 -3.34 -7.79 11.99
CA MET A 106 -3.08 -6.90 13.12
C MET A 106 -3.14 -5.44 12.70
N MET A 107 -3.79 -4.62 13.55
CA MET A 107 -3.97 -3.18 13.34
C MET A 107 -2.77 -2.40 13.87
N TYR A 108 -2.41 -1.34 13.14
CA TYR A 108 -1.31 -0.45 13.51
C TYR A 108 -1.49 0.97 12.99
N LYS A 109 -0.72 1.89 13.55
CA LYS A 109 -0.50 3.26 13.08
C LYS A 109 0.97 3.66 13.26
N TYR A 110 1.37 4.74 12.60
CA TYR A 110 2.58 5.45 12.95
C TYR A 110 2.26 6.55 13.97
N TYR A 111 3.01 6.54 15.08
CA TYR A 111 3.11 7.69 15.97
C TYR A 111 4.27 8.53 15.50
N ILE A 112 4.02 9.80 15.27
CA ILE A 112 5.03 10.76 14.80
C ILE A 112 5.07 11.93 15.76
N ARG A 113 6.25 12.19 16.33
CA ARG A 113 6.49 13.40 17.13
C ARG A 113 7.22 14.40 16.27
N THR A 114 6.65 15.58 16.13
CA THR A 114 7.23 16.69 15.36
C THR A 114 8.29 17.45 16.19
N PRO A 115 9.18 18.24 15.56
CA PRO A 115 10.17 19.04 16.28
C PRO A 115 9.57 20.09 17.24
N ASP A 116 8.36 20.58 16.98
CA ASP A 116 7.61 21.48 17.82
C ASP A 116 6.81 20.79 18.95
N GLY A 117 6.95 19.45 19.06
CA GLY A 117 6.38 18.63 20.14
C GLY A 117 4.96 18.16 19.91
N ARG A 118 4.33 18.38 18.74
CA ARG A 118 3.02 17.79 18.41
C ARG A 118 3.14 16.29 18.26
N GLU A 119 2.08 15.57 18.65
CA GLU A 119 1.94 14.14 18.52
C GLU A 119 0.89 13.80 17.46
N LEU A 120 1.28 13.04 16.46
CA LEU A 120 0.43 12.66 15.34
C LEU A 120 0.26 11.15 15.26
N TYR A 121 -0.96 10.70 15.01
CA TYR A 121 -1.34 9.29 14.90
C TYR A 121 -1.81 8.99 13.48
N LYS A 122 -0.90 8.54 12.62
CA LYS A 122 -1.10 8.46 11.17
C LYS A 122 -1.35 7.03 10.69
N ALA A 123 -2.30 6.87 9.77
CA ALA A 123 -2.39 5.65 8.98
C ALA A 123 -1.16 5.53 8.06
N ASP A 124 -0.82 4.32 7.68
CA ASP A 124 0.31 4.08 6.80
C ASP A 124 -0.01 4.45 5.35
N PRO A 125 0.74 5.35 4.72
CA PRO A 125 0.52 5.75 3.32
C PRO A 125 0.64 4.59 2.32
N TYR A 126 1.38 3.54 2.68
CA TYR A 126 1.63 2.35 1.86
C TYR A 126 0.89 1.10 2.38
N ALA A 127 -0.06 1.26 3.30
CA ALA A 127 -0.85 0.13 3.77
C ALA A 127 -1.61 -0.54 2.62
N PHE A 128 -1.61 -1.87 2.61
CA PHE A 128 -2.37 -2.67 1.64
C PHE A 128 -3.78 -3.00 2.11
N ALA A 129 -4.07 -2.78 3.39
CA ALA A 129 -5.39 -2.95 3.97
C ALA A 129 -5.62 -1.95 5.10
N SER A 130 -6.86 -1.58 5.31
CA SER A 130 -7.29 -0.64 6.34
C SER A 130 -8.36 -1.25 7.24
N GLU A 131 -8.47 -0.72 8.44
CA GLU A 131 -9.58 -0.98 9.32
C GLU A 131 -10.89 -0.49 8.67
N LYS A 132 -11.98 -1.22 8.91
CA LYS A 132 -13.30 -0.77 8.44
C LYS A 132 -13.74 0.46 9.22
N ARG A 133 -14.27 1.48 8.52
CA ARG A 133 -14.81 2.67 9.15
C ARG A 133 -15.83 2.35 10.26
N PRO A 134 -15.92 3.12 11.34
CA PRO A 134 -15.24 4.41 11.59
C PRO A 134 -13.78 4.28 12.04
N GLY A 135 -13.22 3.07 12.07
CA GLY A 135 -11.82 2.86 12.41
C GLY A 135 -10.87 3.53 11.40
N THR A 136 -9.66 3.85 11.86
CA THR A 136 -8.68 4.64 11.10
C THR A 136 -7.29 4.03 11.10
N ALA A 137 -7.16 2.78 11.56
CA ALA A 137 -5.89 2.08 11.57
C ALA A 137 -5.60 1.41 10.22
N SER A 138 -4.33 1.24 9.93
CA SER A 138 -3.86 0.35 8.88
C SER A 138 -3.84 -1.09 9.37
N LYS A 139 -3.91 -2.07 8.46
CA LYS A 139 -3.78 -3.49 8.77
C LYS A 139 -2.59 -4.10 8.07
N VAL A 140 -1.87 -4.95 8.78
CA VAL A 140 -0.84 -5.79 8.16
C VAL A 140 -1.52 -6.77 7.22
N ALA A 141 -1.15 -6.76 5.95
CA ALA A 141 -1.75 -7.63 4.94
C ALA A 141 -0.67 -8.26 4.05
N GLU A 142 -0.83 -9.57 3.81
CA GLU A 142 -0.01 -10.29 2.83
C GLU A 142 -0.61 -10.09 1.43
N ILE A 143 0.17 -9.50 0.54
CA ILE A 143 -0.26 -9.26 -0.84
C ILE A 143 0.30 -10.28 -1.84
N GLU A 144 1.28 -11.07 -1.42
CA GLU A 144 1.86 -12.11 -2.27
C GLU A 144 1.02 -13.41 -2.22
N GLY A 145 1.38 -14.38 -3.04
CA GLY A 145 0.78 -15.72 -3.00
C GLY A 145 -0.62 -15.86 -3.60
N TYR A 146 -1.25 -14.79 -4.13
CA TYR A 146 -2.49 -14.94 -4.89
C TYR A 146 -2.23 -15.67 -6.21
N ARG A 147 -3.00 -16.72 -6.48
CA ARG A 147 -2.89 -17.50 -7.72
C ARG A 147 -3.84 -16.94 -8.78
N TRP A 148 -3.29 -16.11 -9.66
CA TRP A 148 -4.04 -15.55 -10.78
C TRP A 148 -4.42 -16.63 -11.80
N GLY A 149 -5.65 -16.57 -12.27
CA GLY A 149 -6.15 -17.49 -13.29
C GLY A 149 -6.42 -16.81 -14.64
N ASP A 150 -5.89 -15.61 -14.84
CA ASP A 150 -6.17 -14.71 -15.96
C ASP A 150 -5.09 -14.71 -17.07
N SER A 151 -4.27 -15.74 -17.16
CA SER A 151 -3.17 -15.85 -18.14
C SER A 151 -3.63 -15.72 -19.61
N GLU A 152 -4.82 -16.24 -19.93
CA GLU A 152 -5.43 -16.09 -21.27
C GLU A 152 -5.73 -14.60 -21.54
N TRP A 153 -6.32 -13.89 -20.58
CA TRP A 153 -6.59 -12.46 -20.68
C TRP A 153 -5.31 -11.67 -20.92
N LEU A 154 -4.27 -11.90 -20.11
CA LEU A 154 -2.98 -11.21 -20.25
C LEU A 154 -2.31 -11.46 -21.60
N THR A 155 -2.47 -12.67 -22.16
CA THR A 155 -1.95 -13.00 -23.49
C THR A 155 -2.72 -12.28 -24.60
N ASN A 156 -4.03 -12.23 -24.50
CA ASN A 156 -4.89 -11.59 -25.48
C ASN A 156 -4.76 -10.06 -25.42
N ARG A 157 -4.63 -9.48 -24.22
CA ARG A 157 -4.42 -8.04 -24.02
C ARG A 157 -3.18 -7.51 -24.76
N LYS A 158 -2.10 -8.31 -24.83
CA LYS A 158 -0.88 -7.91 -25.57
C LYS A 158 -1.09 -7.76 -27.08
N LYS A 159 -2.12 -8.41 -27.61
CA LYS A 159 -2.48 -8.39 -29.05
C LYS A 159 -3.60 -7.38 -29.36
N PHE A 160 -4.21 -6.82 -28.31
CA PHE A 160 -5.33 -5.91 -28.45
C PHE A 160 -4.85 -4.54 -28.89
N ASP A 161 -5.33 -4.08 -30.04
CA ASP A 161 -5.05 -2.74 -30.57
C ASP A 161 -6.17 -1.79 -30.16
N VAL A 162 -5.91 -0.96 -29.14
CA VAL A 162 -6.87 0.00 -28.60
C VAL A 162 -7.39 0.98 -29.64
N GLN A 163 -6.55 1.34 -30.64
CA GLN A 163 -6.93 2.31 -31.66
C GLN A 163 -7.83 1.72 -32.75
N LYS A 164 -7.81 0.40 -32.91
CA LYS A 164 -8.58 -0.32 -33.96
C LYS A 164 -9.72 -1.16 -33.42
N SER A 165 -9.85 -1.29 -32.10
CA SER A 165 -10.86 -2.11 -31.48
C SER A 165 -11.98 -1.26 -30.89
N ALA A 166 -13.20 -1.74 -30.96
CA ALA A 166 -14.32 -1.11 -30.29
C ALA A 166 -14.18 -1.27 -28.77
N LEU A 167 -14.29 -0.17 -28.04
CA LEU A 167 -14.34 -0.13 -26.58
C LEU A 167 -15.73 0.33 -26.14
N SER A 168 -16.30 -0.40 -25.18
CA SER A 168 -17.50 0.02 -24.46
C SER A 168 -17.20 -0.14 -22.97
N ILE A 169 -17.12 0.97 -22.24
CA ILE A 169 -16.71 1.02 -20.84
C ILE A 169 -17.93 1.29 -19.99
N TYR A 170 -18.13 0.50 -18.94
CA TYR A 170 -19.14 0.70 -17.93
C TYR A 170 -18.48 1.23 -16.66
N GLU A 171 -18.70 2.51 -16.38
CA GLU A 171 -18.24 3.14 -15.15
C GLU A 171 -19.19 2.79 -14.00
N VAL A 172 -18.66 2.31 -12.89
CA VAL A 172 -19.46 1.79 -11.78
C VAL A 172 -18.86 2.10 -10.43
N HIS A 173 -19.68 2.63 -9.52
CA HIS A 173 -19.33 2.79 -8.10
C HIS A 173 -19.88 1.61 -7.29
N PRO A 174 -19.03 0.73 -6.71
CA PRO A 174 -19.48 -0.50 -6.05
C PRO A 174 -20.49 -0.30 -4.93
N GLY A 175 -20.34 0.78 -4.16
CA GLY A 175 -21.22 1.07 -3.02
C GLY A 175 -22.61 1.59 -3.37
N SER A 176 -22.87 1.99 -4.62
CA SER A 176 -24.18 2.52 -5.06
C SER A 176 -24.85 1.71 -6.16
N TRP A 177 -24.10 0.81 -6.83
CA TRP A 177 -24.59 0.09 -8.02
C TRP A 177 -25.75 -0.86 -7.72
N MET A 178 -25.55 -1.79 -6.77
CA MET A 178 -26.57 -2.69 -6.25
C MET A 178 -26.38 -2.84 -4.75
N LYS A 179 -27.48 -3.03 -4.03
CA LYS A 179 -27.46 -3.21 -2.58
C LYS A 179 -28.31 -4.37 -2.15
N HIS A 180 -27.88 -5.06 -1.10
CA HIS A 180 -28.74 -5.96 -0.34
C HIS A 180 -29.78 -5.15 0.44
N PRO A 181 -30.94 -5.74 0.76
CA PRO A 181 -31.82 -5.20 1.80
C PRO A 181 -31.04 -4.94 3.08
N TRP A 182 -31.47 -3.96 3.83
CA TRP A 182 -30.87 -3.65 5.12
C TRP A 182 -30.87 -4.88 6.05
N SER A 183 -29.78 -5.11 6.75
CA SER A 183 -29.68 -6.09 7.83
C SER A 183 -28.73 -5.58 8.90
N GLU A 184 -28.88 -6.08 10.13
CA GLU A 184 -27.99 -5.71 11.23
C GLU A 184 -26.51 -6.05 10.95
N SER A 185 -26.26 -7.17 10.28
CA SER A 185 -24.90 -7.59 9.87
C SER A 185 -24.34 -6.85 8.66
N ASN A 186 -25.20 -6.20 7.87
CA ASN A 186 -24.81 -5.40 6.70
C ASN A 186 -25.73 -4.17 6.58
N PRO A 187 -25.57 -3.18 7.49
CA PRO A 187 -26.47 -2.03 7.53
C PRO A 187 -26.34 -1.12 6.31
N ASP A 188 -25.16 -1.11 5.65
CA ASP A 188 -24.93 -0.37 4.42
C ASP A 188 -25.51 -1.07 3.18
N GLY A 189 -25.82 -2.36 3.29
CA GLY A 189 -26.31 -3.18 2.19
C GLY A 189 -25.28 -3.42 1.08
N PHE A 190 -24.00 -3.19 1.31
CA PHE A 190 -22.98 -3.34 0.29
C PHE A 190 -22.79 -4.81 -0.12
N TYR A 191 -22.55 -5.02 -1.41
CA TYR A 191 -21.98 -6.26 -1.89
C TYR A 191 -20.51 -6.32 -1.50
N ASN A 192 -20.03 -7.51 -1.09
CA ASN A 192 -18.60 -7.73 -0.98
C ASN A 192 -17.97 -7.89 -2.38
N TYR A 193 -16.63 -7.83 -2.47
CA TYR A 193 -15.93 -7.93 -3.75
C TYR A 193 -16.26 -9.21 -4.52
N VAL A 194 -16.50 -10.33 -3.85
CA VAL A 194 -16.84 -11.60 -4.50
C VAL A 194 -18.24 -11.56 -5.09
N GLN A 195 -19.24 -11.12 -4.32
CA GLN A 195 -20.62 -10.95 -4.78
C GLN A 195 -20.69 -9.95 -5.93
N PHE A 196 -19.98 -8.84 -5.79
CA PHE A 196 -19.90 -7.80 -6.81
C PHE A 196 -19.30 -8.32 -8.11
N ALA A 197 -18.22 -9.15 -8.03
CA ALA A 197 -17.59 -9.75 -9.21
C ALA A 197 -18.58 -10.56 -10.06
N HIS A 198 -19.36 -11.41 -9.42
CA HIS A 198 -20.33 -12.25 -10.12
C HIS A 198 -21.45 -11.44 -10.74
N SER A 199 -22.11 -10.61 -9.94
CA SER A 199 -23.25 -9.80 -10.41
C SER A 199 -22.84 -8.81 -11.50
N LEU A 200 -21.68 -8.18 -11.37
CA LEU A 200 -21.17 -7.24 -12.36
C LEU A 200 -20.81 -7.93 -13.68
N ALA A 201 -20.14 -9.09 -13.62
CA ALA A 201 -19.79 -9.84 -14.83
C ALA A 201 -21.03 -10.24 -15.63
N ASP A 202 -22.08 -10.72 -14.96
CA ASP A 202 -23.33 -11.10 -15.61
C ASP A 202 -24.02 -9.91 -16.28
N TYR A 203 -24.06 -8.77 -15.57
CA TYR A 203 -24.64 -7.53 -16.12
C TYR A 203 -23.86 -7.03 -17.33
N VAL A 204 -22.54 -6.91 -17.20
CA VAL A 204 -21.65 -6.38 -18.25
C VAL A 204 -21.73 -7.22 -19.52
N LYS A 205 -21.75 -8.56 -19.39
CA LYS A 205 -21.92 -9.48 -20.52
C LYS A 205 -23.29 -9.30 -21.20
N LYS A 206 -24.35 -9.23 -20.39
CA LYS A 206 -25.72 -9.06 -20.90
C LYS A 206 -25.87 -7.75 -21.68
N MET A 207 -25.20 -6.67 -21.23
CA MET A 207 -25.27 -5.36 -21.84
C MET A 207 -24.26 -5.16 -22.98
N GLY A 208 -23.29 -6.05 -23.15
CA GLY A 208 -22.29 -6.02 -24.20
C GLY A 208 -21.12 -5.05 -23.97
N TYR A 209 -20.86 -4.66 -22.72
CA TYR A 209 -19.68 -3.87 -22.37
C TYR A 209 -18.42 -4.71 -22.45
N THR A 210 -17.30 -4.08 -22.83
CA THR A 210 -15.98 -4.74 -22.93
C THR A 210 -15.12 -4.52 -21.69
N HIS A 211 -15.32 -3.42 -20.99
CA HIS A 211 -14.55 -3.00 -19.82
C HIS A 211 -15.47 -2.47 -18.73
N VAL A 212 -14.99 -2.54 -17.52
CA VAL A 212 -15.54 -1.79 -16.37
C VAL A 212 -14.51 -0.80 -15.86
N GLU A 213 -14.96 0.36 -15.43
CA GLU A 213 -14.17 1.34 -14.69
C GLU A 213 -14.70 1.40 -13.27
N LEU A 214 -13.83 1.10 -12.30
CA LEU A 214 -14.18 1.02 -10.89
C LEU A 214 -13.88 2.32 -10.19
N MET A 215 -14.93 3.07 -9.83
CA MET A 215 -14.84 4.31 -9.05
C MET A 215 -14.64 4.01 -7.56
N GLY A 216 -13.91 4.87 -6.86
CA GLY A 216 -13.82 4.88 -5.40
C GLY A 216 -13.27 3.61 -4.77
N ILE A 217 -12.34 2.93 -5.44
CA ILE A 217 -11.74 1.67 -4.94
C ILE A 217 -10.67 1.88 -3.89
N ALA A 218 -9.96 3.00 -3.89
CA ALA A 218 -8.97 3.31 -2.87
C ALA A 218 -9.64 3.59 -1.51
N GLU A 219 -8.94 3.30 -0.40
CA GLU A 219 -9.49 3.53 0.93
C GLU A 219 -9.69 5.02 1.21
N HIS A 220 -10.86 5.35 1.76
CA HIS A 220 -11.29 6.72 2.03
C HIS A 220 -12.20 6.79 3.27
N PRO A 221 -12.20 7.90 4.06
CA PRO A 221 -12.96 7.98 5.29
C PRO A 221 -14.44 8.31 5.06
N PHE A 222 -14.75 9.10 4.04
CA PHE A 222 -16.06 9.71 3.84
C PHE A 222 -16.77 9.18 2.58
N ASP A 223 -17.92 8.53 2.74
CA ASP A 223 -18.69 7.95 1.63
C ASP A 223 -19.19 9.00 0.65
N GLY A 224 -19.54 10.21 1.13
CA GLY A 224 -19.99 11.30 0.29
C GLY A 224 -18.95 11.84 -0.68
N SER A 225 -17.68 11.49 -0.51
CA SER A 225 -16.61 11.81 -1.47
C SER A 225 -16.60 10.89 -2.69
N TRP A 226 -17.42 9.84 -2.72
CA TRP A 226 -17.41 8.78 -3.73
C TRP A 226 -16.07 8.07 -3.87
N GLY A 227 -15.21 8.17 -2.85
CA GLY A 227 -13.87 7.60 -2.86
C GLY A 227 -12.79 8.53 -3.43
N TYR A 228 -13.10 9.80 -3.68
CA TYR A 228 -12.12 10.76 -4.20
C TYR A 228 -11.31 11.49 -3.12
N GLN A 229 -11.67 11.36 -1.85
CA GLN A 229 -10.86 11.82 -0.71
C GLN A 229 -10.06 10.67 -0.12
N VAL A 230 -9.04 10.24 -0.83
CA VAL A 230 -8.27 9.02 -0.53
C VAL A 230 -7.34 9.22 0.67
N THR A 231 -7.35 8.25 1.60
CA THR A 231 -6.39 8.14 2.71
C THR A 231 -5.42 6.96 2.56
N GLY A 232 -5.77 5.97 1.73
CA GLY A 232 -4.94 4.78 1.51
C GLY A 232 -4.86 4.40 0.03
N TYR A 233 -3.86 4.93 -0.68
CA TYR A 233 -3.71 4.73 -2.13
C TYR A 233 -3.38 3.29 -2.54
N TYR A 234 -2.77 2.50 -1.64
CA TYR A 234 -2.38 1.12 -1.91
C TYR A 234 -3.38 0.09 -1.34
N ALA A 235 -4.38 0.56 -0.59
CA ALA A 235 -5.40 -0.28 0.00
C ALA A 235 -6.70 -0.22 -0.81
N PRO A 236 -7.24 -1.34 -1.32
CA PRO A 236 -8.62 -1.37 -1.75
C PRO A 236 -9.52 -1.12 -0.54
N THR A 237 -10.59 -0.35 -0.74
CA THR A 237 -11.44 0.05 0.39
C THR A 237 -11.98 -1.15 1.16
N SER A 238 -11.85 -1.09 2.47
CA SER A 238 -12.27 -2.12 3.43
C SER A 238 -13.81 -2.32 3.49
N ARG A 239 -14.57 -1.42 2.88
CA ARG A 239 -16.05 -1.46 2.82
C ARG A 239 -16.57 -2.75 2.19
N TYR A 240 -15.88 -3.25 1.18
CA TYR A 240 -16.33 -4.34 0.34
C TYR A 240 -15.55 -5.64 0.56
N GLY A 241 -14.56 -5.64 1.46
CA GLY A 241 -13.80 -6.84 1.79
C GLY A 241 -12.29 -6.63 1.88
N THR A 242 -11.57 -7.70 1.62
CA THR A 242 -10.12 -7.79 1.77
C THR A 242 -9.39 -7.55 0.44
N PRO A 243 -8.07 -7.22 0.47
CA PRO A 243 -7.24 -7.15 -0.75
C PRO A 243 -7.26 -8.43 -1.59
N LYS A 244 -7.35 -9.58 -0.94
CA LYS A 244 -7.44 -10.88 -1.62
C LYS A 244 -8.76 -11.04 -2.39
N GLU A 245 -9.86 -10.57 -1.81
CA GLU A 245 -11.17 -10.58 -2.49
C GLU A 245 -11.22 -9.55 -3.62
N PHE A 246 -10.54 -8.42 -3.48
CA PHE A 246 -10.38 -7.47 -4.59
C PHE A 246 -9.57 -8.08 -5.75
N LYS A 247 -8.48 -8.81 -5.46
CA LYS A 247 -7.77 -9.58 -6.50
C LYS A 247 -8.68 -10.61 -7.17
N TYR A 248 -9.54 -11.27 -6.41
CA TYR A 248 -10.54 -12.19 -6.96
C TYR A 248 -11.51 -11.50 -7.91
N LEU A 249 -11.99 -10.30 -7.57
CA LEU A 249 -12.84 -9.51 -8.46
C LEU A 249 -12.17 -9.28 -9.82
N VAL A 250 -10.93 -8.80 -9.81
CA VAL A 250 -10.18 -8.54 -11.05
C VAL A 250 -9.95 -9.83 -11.86
N ASP A 251 -9.48 -10.89 -11.18
CA ASP A 251 -9.24 -12.20 -11.80
C ASP A 251 -10.52 -12.79 -12.41
N TYR A 252 -11.65 -12.67 -11.72
CA TYR A 252 -12.95 -13.15 -12.19
C TYR A 252 -13.43 -12.39 -13.43
N LEU A 253 -13.31 -11.05 -13.44
CA LEU A 253 -13.65 -10.22 -14.59
C LEU A 253 -12.78 -10.56 -15.80
N HIS A 254 -11.47 -10.69 -15.61
CA HIS A 254 -10.53 -11.09 -16.66
C HIS A 254 -10.87 -12.47 -17.26
N LYS A 255 -11.18 -13.47 -16.43
CA LYS A 255 -11.66 -14.80 -16.88
C LYS A 255 -12.94 -14.71 -17.70
N ASN A 256 -13.76 -13.72 -17.43
CA ASN A 256 -14.98 -13.43 -18.19
C ASN A 256 -14.74 -12.53 -19.40
N LYS A 257 -13.48 -12.24 -19.76
CA LYS A 257 -13.04 -11.39 -20.89
C LYS A 257 -13.46 -9.93 -20.74
N ILE A 258 -13.60 -9.46 -19.52
CA ILE A 258 -13.94 -8.09 -19.17
C ILE A 258 -12.67 -7.41 -18.66
N GLY A 259 -12.28 -6.28 -19.28
CA GLY A 259 -11.18 -5.44 -18.83
C GLY A 259 -11.55 -4.64 -17.59
N VAL A 260 -10.55 -4.36 -16.75
CA VAL A 260 -10.74 -3.55 -15.54
C VAL A 260 -9.88 -2.31 -15.64
N ILE A 261 -10.51 -1.16 -15.44
CA ILE A 261 -9.89 0.16 -15.29
C ILE A 261 -10.10 0.59 -13.84
N LEU A 262 -9.04 1.06 -13.20
CA LEU A 262 -9.12 1.67 -11.88
C LEU A 262 -9.08 3.17 -12.04
N ASP A 263 -10.09 3.84 -11.52
CA ASP A 263 -10.10 5.29 -11.43
C ASP A 263 -9.02 5.73 -10.42
N TRP A 264 -8.12 6.60 -10.87
CA TRP A 264 -6.96 7.06 -10.12
C TRP A 264 -6.98 8.57 -9.92
N VAL A 265 -7.18 9.01 -8.68
CA VAL A 265 -7.28 10.42 -8.30
C VAL A 265 -6.20 10.78 -7.27
N PRO A 266 -4.98 11.15 -7.69
CA PRO A 266 -3.89 11.51 -6.77
C PRO A 266 -4.00 12.98 -6.31
N ALA A 267 -5.17 13.37 -5.83
CA ALA A 267 -5.48 14.72 -5.38
C ALA A 267 -6.54 14.69 -4.26
N HIS A 268 -7.02 15.86 -3.84
CA HIS A 268 -8.10 16.00 -2.86
C HIS A 268 -7.84 15.31 -1.51
N PHE A 269 -6.60 15.40 -1.02
CA PHE A 269 -6.23 14.81 0.28
C PHE A 269 -7.13 15.35 1.39
N PRO A 270 -7.87 14.47 2.10
CA PRO A 270 -8.74 14.89 3.19
C PRO A 270 -7.90 15.41 4.36
N LYS A 271 -8.44 16.35 5.12
CA LYS A 271 -7.79 16.93 6.30
C LYS A 271 -7.99 16.09 7.57
N ASP A 272 -8.44 14.85 7.43
CA ASP A 272 -8.58 13.90 8.53
C ASP A 272 -7.24 13.70 9.24
N ALA A 273 -7.25 13.71 10.57
CA ALA A 273 -6.03 13.68 11.39
C ALA A 273 -5.13 12.46 11.12
N HIS A 274 -5.72 11.32 10.71
CA HIS A 274 -5.00 10.09 10.38
C HIS A 274 -4.49 10.05 8.93
N GLY A 275 -4.96 10.96 8.06
CA GLY A 275 -4.69 10.97 6.63
C GLY A 275 -3.34 11.57 6.25
N LEU A 276 -3.17 11.81 4.94
CA LEU A 276 -1.90 12.24 4.34
C LEU A 276 -1.64 13.75 4.48
N ALA A 277 -2.67 14.56 4.72
CA ALA A 277 -2.48 15.98 4.98
C ALA A 277 -1.63 16.18 6.24
N ASP A 278 -0.61 17.02 6.15
CA ASP A 278 0.34 17.28 7.23
C ASP A 278 0.86 15.98 7.87
N PHE A 279 1.32 15.04 7.04
CA PHE A 279 1.61 13.67 7.46
C PHE A 279 2.64 13.61 8.61
N ASP A 280 3.72 14.35 8.51
CA ASP A 280 4.78 14.44 9.54
C ASP A 280 4.84 15.81 10.22
N GLY A 281 3.72 16.53 10.19
CA GLY A 281 3.57 17.87 10.74
C GLY A 281 3.71 18.97 9.70
N GLN A 282 3.96 18.60 8.45
CA GLN A 282 4.04 19.49 7.30
C GLN A 282 3.35 18.85 6.08
N PRO A 283 2.98 19.62 5.04
CA PRO A 283 2.44 19.11 3.79
C PRO A 283 3.51 18.35 3.01
N LEU A 284 3.55 17.02 3.20
CA LEU A 284 4.52 16.11 2.59
C LEU A 284 4.07 15.59 1.22
N TYR A 285 2.77 15.34 1.08
CA TYR A 285 2.15 14.76 -0.13
C TYR A 285 1.34 15.77 -0.93
N GLU A 286 1.22 16.99 -0.45
CA GLU A 286 0.40 18.06 -1.02
C GLU A 286 1.22 19.37 -1.08
N TYR A 287 0.91 20.25 -2.01
CA TYR A 287 1.51 21.58 -2.03
C TYR A 287 1.05 22.40 -0.82
N CYS A 288 1.97 23.11 -0.19
CA CYS A 288 1.68 23.96 0.97
C CYS A 288 0.69 25.08 0.63
N LEU A 289 0.80 25.64 -0.58
CA LEU A 289 -0.02 26.75 -1.06
C LEU A 289 -0.90 26.30 -2.24
N LEU A 290 -2.19 26.47 -2.13
CA LEU A 290 -3.16 26.04 -3.17
C LEU A 290 -2.84 26.57 -4.56
N TYR A 291 -2.35 27.81 -4.69
CA TYR A 291 -1.99 28.38 -5.98
C TYR A 291 -0.71 27.79 -6.62
N THR A 292 0.05 27.01 -5.89
CA THR A 292 1.21 26.27 -6.42
C THR A 292 0.85 24.84 -6.79
N SER A 293 -0.37 24.39 -6.45
CA SER A 293 -0.85 23.07 -6.85
C SER A 293 -1.11 23.06 -8.36
N PRO A 294 -0.52 22.13 -9.12
CA PRO A 294 -0.90 21.95 -10.52
C PRO A 294 -2.36 21.50 -10.58
N SER A 295 -3.19 22.34 -11.12
CA SER A 295 -4.63 22.05 -11.31
C SER A 295 -4.87 21.37 -12.65
#